data_7281fc0dbfa60094868d457aa1716c63
#
_entry.id   7281fc0dbfa60094868d457aa1716c63
#
_cell.length_a   1.000
_cell.length_b   1.000
_cell.length_c   1.000
_cell.angle_alpha   90.00
_cell.angle_beta   90.00
_cell.angle_gamma   90.00
#
_symmetry.space_group_name_H-M   'P 1'
#
loop_
_entity.id
_entity.type
_entity.pdbx_description
1 polymer ?
#
loop_
_entity_poly.entity_id
_entity_poly.type
_entity_poly.pdbx_seq_one_letter_code
_entity_poly.pdbx_strand_id
1 'polypeptide(L)'
;MMRYCVEESPKREEFLEITQKPSYNFGDVSGKRSFSCVNHNGLLTMMEGALTGKTGFTGKAGYCYVGTVRRGERTLVAALLACGWPNHKNYKWSDIRKLMDYGFSNYKKKTLDLSGVILAPVQVEQGTEASVNVAIREDGAVWKNAGQQRPTDRKGGNELSLSMLLKPEETLRAVAEYPRAVGAPVTTGGRAGWVVCFLGQEEVARFPLVYEKTVEKLTFFVWLERILKNFLFM
;
A
#
# COMPACT_ATOMS: atom_id res chain seq x y z
N MET A 1 9.83 9.90 2.60
CA MET A 1 10.23 10.18 4.00
C MET A 1 9.02 10.57 4.86
N MET A 2 8.38 11.74 4.69
CA MET A 2 7.26 12.19 5.56
C MET A 2 6.13 11.16 5.69
N ARG A 3 5.67 10.60 4.58
CA ARG A 3 4.66 9.53 4.58
C ARG A 3 5.08 8.34 5.46
N TYR A 4 6.31 7.88 5.31
CA TYR A 4 6.85 6.79 6.15
C TYR A 4 6.76 7.14 7.63
N CYS A 5 7.13 8.37 8.03
CA CYS A 5 7.09 8.79 9.43
C CYS A 5 5.68 8.78 10.03
N VAL A 6 4.65 9.11 9.23
CA VAL A 6 3.27 9.24 9.71
C VAL A 6 2.40 7.99 9.55
N GLU A 7 2.82 7.02 8.73
CA GLU A 7 2.03 5.81 8.43
C GLU A 7 2.75 4.50 8.76
N GLU A 8 4.02 4.36 8.40
CA GLU A 8 4.73 3.08 8.37
C GLU A 8 5.77 2.92 9.48
N SER A 9 6.27 4.02 10.06
CA SER A 9 7.32 3.98 11.07
C SER A 9 6.86 3.30 12.37
N PRO A 10 7.63 2.38 12.96
CA PRO A 10 7.36 1.81 14.28
C PRO A 10 7.38 2.88 15.39
N LYS A 11 8.03 4.03 15.15
CA LYS A 11 8.05 5.20 16.04
C LYS A 11 7.07 6.31 15.64
N ARG A 12 6.03 5.97 14.88
CA ARG A 12 5.05 6.94 14.38
C ARG A 12 4.42 7.77 15.49
N GLU A 13 4.01 7.15 16.57
CA GLU A 13 3.34 7.82 17.68
C GLU A 13 4.26 8.81 18.39
N GLU A 14 5.49 8.39 18.72
CA GLU A 14 6.52 9.26 19.30
C GLU A 14 6.84 10.45 18.37
N PHE A 15 6.98 10.19 17.07
CA PHE A 15 7.22 11.25 16.08
C PHE A 15 6.09 12.28 16.03
N LEU A 16 4.83 11.83 16.03
CA LEU A 16 3.67 12.72 16.02
C LEU A 16 3.54 13.49 17.35
N GLU A 17 3.73 12.81 18.49
CA GLU A 17 3.71 13.46 19.79
C GLU A 17 4.72 14.62 19.86
N ILE A 18 5.95 14.41 19.41
CA ILE A 18 7.00 15.43 19.42
C ILE A 18 6.66 16.57 18.47
N THR A 19 6.27 16.26 17.23
CA THR A 19 6.11 17.26 16.18
C THR A 19 4.81 18.08 16.28
N GLN A 20 3.86 17.63 17.09
CA GLN A 20 2.62 18.35 17.38
C GLN A 20 2.70 19.27 18.60
N LYS A 21 3.74 19.13 19.44
CA LYS A 21 3.90 20.03 20.61
C LYS A 21 3.99 21.49 20.16
N PRO A 22 3.16 22.38 20.73
CA PRO A 22 3.20 23.81 20.36
C PRO A 22 4.48 24.50 20.83
N SER A 23 5.02 24.06 21.98
CA SER A 23 6.28 24.54 22.53
C SER A 23 6.91 23.47 23.41
N TYR A 24 8.20 23.60 23.65
CA TYR A 24 8.93 22.71 24.55
C TYR A 24 10.00 23.50 25.32
N ASN A 25 10.02 23.34 26.63
CA ASN A 25 11.00 23.98 27.51
C ASN A 25 11.94 22.90 28.07
N PHE A 26 13.22 23.16 28.07
CA PHE A 26 14.23 22.24 28.60
C PHE A 26 15.41 23.01 29.19
N GLY A 27 16.17 22.35 30.06
CA GLY A 27 17.39 22.88 30.65
C GLY A 27 18.63 22.16 30.12
N ASP A 28 19.79 22.80 30.33
CA ASP A 28 21.06 22.11 30.15
C ASP A 28 21.29 21.08 31.27
N VAL A 29 22.24 20.18 31.08
CA VAL A 29 22.55 19.11 32.05
C VAL A 29 22.99 19.67 33.41
N SER A 30 23.55 20.88 33.44
CA SER A 30 23.99 21.54 34.66
C SER A 30 22.86 22.26 35.40
N GLY A 31 21.66 22.40 34.81
CA GLY A 31 20.54 23.15 35.34
C GLY A 31 20.72 24.67 35.38
N LYS A 32 21.80 25.18 34.79
CA LYS A 32 22.13 26.62 34.85
C LYS A 32 21.48 27.45 33.74
N ARG A 33 21.06 26.80 32.64
CA ARG A 33 20.41 27.46 31.50
C ARG A 33 19.12 26.77 31.15
N SER A 34 18.10 27.56 30.81
CA SER A 34 16.84 27.09 30.28
C SER A 34 16.64 27.57 28.85
N PHE A 35 16.01 26.72 28.04
CA PHE A 35 15.73 26.97 26.65
C PHE A 35 14.24 26.78 26.39
N SER A 36 13.69 27.57 25.48
CA SER A 36 12.31 27.45 25.03
C SER A 36 12.29 27.34 23.51
N CYS A 37 11.65 26.32 22.98
CA CYS A 37 11.42 26.13 21.55
C CYS A 37 9.93 26.30 21.26
N VAL A 38 9.61 27.02 20.18
CA VAL A 38 8.23 27.20 19.69
C VAL A 38 8.11 26.49 18.36
N ASN A 39 7.01 25.77 18.17
CA ASN A 39 6.72 25.08 16.93
C ASN A 39 6.33 26.08 15.82
N HIS A 40 7.13 26.16 14.78
CA HIS A 40 6.91 27.05 13.65
C HIS A 40 6.04 26.44 12.54
N ASN A 41 5.44 25.27 12.78
CA ASN A 41 4.51 24.64 11.85
C ASN A 41 3.12 25.29 11.96
N GLY A 42 2.91 26.39 11.26
CA GLY A 42 1.62 27.10 11.27
C GLY A 42 0.44 26.28 10.74
N LEU A 43 0.69 25.20 9.98
CA LEU A 43 -0.40 24.37 9.48
C LEU A 43 -1.19 23.69 10.61
N LEU A 44 -0.54 23.37 11.74
CA LEU A 44 -1.18 22.75 12.90
C LEU A 44 -2.33 23.57 13.48
N THR A 45 -2.26 24.91 13.36
CA THR A 45 -3.30 25.82 13.87
C THR A 45 -4.21 26.35 12.76
N MET A 46 -3.80 26.22 11.50
CA MET A 46 -4.51 26.79 10.34
C MET A 46 -5.41 25.81 9.62
N MET A 47 -5.22 24.51 9.82
CA MET A 47 -5.92 23.48 9.05
C MET A 47 -6.35 22.32 9.93
N GLU A 48 -7.63 22.02 9.94
CA GLU A 48 -8.18 20.87 10.64
C GLU A 48 -7.58 19.56 10.08
N GLY A 49 -7.20 18.67 10.99
CA GLY A 49 -6.59 17.38 10.65
C GLY A 49 -5.09 17.47 10.32
N ALA A 50 -4.44 18.63 10.48
CA ALA A 50 -3.00 18.74 10.34
C ALA A 50 -2.29 17.86 11.37
N LEU A 51 -1.41 16.95 10.90
CA LEU A 51 -0.68 16.02 11.76
C LEU A 51 0.73 16.53 12.08
N THR A 52 1.46 16.92 11.07
CA THR A 52 2.86 17.33 11.23
C THR A 52 3.34 18.06 9.99
N GLY A 53 4.52 18.65 10.08
CA GLY A 53 5.20 19.27 8.95
C GLY A 53 6.57 19.82 9.33
N LYS A 54 7.38 20.15 8.31
CA LYS A 54 8.69 20.74 8.47
C LYS A 54 8.89 21.88 7.49
N THR A 55 9.27 23.03 8.02
CA THR A 55 9.68 24.20 7.24
C THR A 55 11.18 24.16 6.96
N GLY A 56 11.59 24.72 5.84
CA GLY A 56 12.98 24.95 5.50
C GLY A 56 13.14 26.27 4.72
N PHE A 57 14.30 26.90 4.85
CA PHE A 57 14.65 28.08 4.08
C PHE A 57 16.15 28.16 3.86
N THR A 58 16.55 28.46 2.64
CA THR A 58 17.87 29.00 2.31
C THR A 58 17.70 30.09 1.25
N GLY A 59 18.67 31.02 1.14
CA GLY A 59 18.61 32.09 0.16
C GLY A 59 18.44 31.61 -1.28
N LYS A 60 19.06 30.45 -1.63
CA LYS A 60 18.96 29.83 -2.95
C LYS A 60 17.67 29.03 -3.16
N ALA A 61 17.22 28.29 -2.14
CA ALA A 61 16.08 27.41 -2.26
C ALA A 61 14.72 28.07 -2.01
N GLY A 62 14.71 29.28 -1.42
CA GLY A 62 13.47 29.91 -0.98
C GLY A 62 12.82 29.17 0.20
N TYR A 63 11.58 29.51 0.49
CA TYR A 63 10.79 28.77 1.50
C TYR A 63 10.33 27.43 0.97
N CYS A 64 10.62 26.38 1.74
CA CYS A 64 10.17 25.02 1.47
C CYS A 64 9.34 24.52 2.65
N TYR A 65 8.39 23.66 2.38
CA TYR A 65 7.55 23.05 3.39
C TYR A 65 7.11 21.65 2.96
N VAL A 66 7.09 20.73 3.89
CA VAL A 66 6.40 19.45 3.74
C VAL A 66 5.41 19.30 4.88
N GLY A 67 4.16 18.97 4.57
CA GLY A 67 3.10 18.85 5.56
C GLY A 67 2.22 17.65 5.33
N THR A 68 1.56 17.21 6.40
CA THR A 68 0.65 16.06 6.40
C THR A 68 -0.65 16.45 7.06
N VAL A 69 -1.76 16.09 6.41
CA VAL A 69 -3.12 16.30 6.90
C VAL A 69 -3.90 15.00 6.80
N ARG A 70 -4.65 14.67 7.84
CA ARG A 70 -5.58 13.52 7.86
C ARG A 70 -7.00 14.00 8.05
N ARG A 71 -7.93 13.54 7.20
CA ARG A 71 -9.37 13.72 7.35
C ARG A 71 -10.06 12.37 7.14
N GLY A 72 -10.65 11.85 8.20
CA GLY A 72 -11.18 10.49 8.23
C GLY A 72 -10.08 9.47 7.93
N GLU A 73 -10.31 8.58 6.99
CA GLU A 73 -9.35 7.54 6.58
C GLU A 73 -8.32 8.01 5.53
N ARG A 74 -8.35 9.28 5.12
CA ARG A 74 -7.46 9.81 4.09
C ARG A 74 -6.35 10.63 4.71
N THR A 75 -5.10 10.24 4.46
CA THR A 75 -3.90 11.00 4.81
C THR A 75 -3.26 11.53 3.54
N LEU A 76 -3.08 12.83 3.45
CA LEU A 76 -2.38 13.48 2.35
C LEU A 76 -1.07 14.06 2.84
N VAL A 77 -0.03 13.90 2.04
CA VAL A 77 1.29 14.50 2.24
C VAL A 77 1.58 15.38 1.01
N ALA A 78 1.95 16.63 1.25
CA ALA A 78 2.36 17.51 0.18
C ALA A 78 3.69 18.19 0.51
N ALA A 79 4.50 18.42 -0.52
CA ALA A 79 5.77 19.12 -0.44
C ALA A 79 5.76 20.34 -1.36
N LEU A 80 6.15 21.47 -0.81
CA LEU A 80 6.34 22.74 -1.52
C LEU A 80 7.81 23.07 -1.56
N LEU A 81 8.31 23.42 -2.73
CA LEU A 81 9.69 23.85 -2.97
C LEU A 81 9.68 25.24 -3.55
N ALA A 82 10.63 26.07 -3.16
CA ALA A 82 10.79 27.44 -3.67
C ALA A 82 9.50 28.29 -3.57
N CYS A 83 8.76 28.15 -2.47
CA CYS A 83 7.47 28.79 -2.25
C CYS A 83 7.64 30.19 -1.62
N GLY A 84 8.25 31.11 -2.37
CA GLY A 84 8.54 32.50 -1.99
C GLY A 84 9.90 32.69 -1.35
N TRP A 85 10.28 33.97 -1.21
CA TRP A 85 11.50 34.48 -0.58
C TRP A 85 11.13 35.48 0.54
N PRO A 86 12.08 36.14 1.24
CA PRO A 86 11.84 36.82 2.51
C PRO A 86 10.60 37.70 2.60
N ASN A 87 10.22 38.42 1.56
CA ASN A 87 8.99 39.23 1.57
C ASN A 87 7.69 38.44 1.44
N HIS A 88 7.78 37.14 1.16
CA HIS A 88 6.63 36.26 0.87
C HIS A 88 6.62 34.98 1.73
N LYS A 89 7.06 35.10 2.99
CA LYS A 89 7.17 33.96 3.94
C LYS A 89 5.86 33.18 4.18
N ASN A 90 4.70 33.79 3.89
CA ASN A 90 3.38 33.22 4.13
C ASN A 90 2.80 32.45 2.93
N TYR A 91 3.40 32.54 1.74
CA TYR A 91 2.92 31.84 0.54
C TYR A 91 2.79 30.33 0.76
N LYS A 92 3.76 29.71 1.45
CA LYS A 92 3.72 28.30 1.79
C LYS A 92 2.44 27.86 2.53
N TRP A 93 1.89 28.74 3.39
CA TRP A 93 0.67 28.44 4.13
C TRP A 93 -0.59 28.53 3.27
N SER A 94 -0.66 29.48 2.38
CA SER A 94 -1.72 29.62 1.39
C SER A 94 -1.69 28.44 0.40
N ASP A 95 -0.53 28.12 -0.11
CA ASP A 95 -0.36 27.12 -1.17
C ASP A 95 -0.54 25.69 -0.65
N ILE A 96 -0.02 25.39 0.55
CA ILE A 96 -0.24 24.05 1.13
C ILE A 96 -1.73 23.81 1.41
N ARG A 97 -2.47 24.84 1.87
CA ARG A 97 -3.89 24.74 2.11
C ARG A 97 -4.65 24.45 0.81
N LYS A 98 -4.40 25.24 -0.26
CA LYS A 98 -5.01 25.03 -1.57
C LYS A 98 -4.74 23.62 -2.09
N LEU A 99 -3.49 23.15 -1.95
CA LEU A 99 -3.09 21.82 -2.42
C LEU A 99 -3.77 20.70 -1.64
N MET A 100 -3.87 20.82 -0.31
CA MET A 100 -4.59 19.86 0.53
C MET A 100 -6.09 19.85 0.25
N ASP A 101 -6.72 21.04 0.14
CA ASP A 101 -8.14 21.14 -0.17
C ASP A 101 -8.46 20.56 -1.56
N TYR A 102 -7.59 20.82 -2.56
CA TYR A 102 -7.68 20.17 -3.87
C TYR A 102 -7.60 18.64 -3.74
N GLY A 103 -6.63 18.13 -2.98
CA GLY A 103 -6.46 16.70 -2.77
C GLY A 103 -7.68 16.05 -2.11
N PHE A 104 -8.20 16.64 -1.03
CA PHE A 104 -9.38 16.10 -0.35
C PHE A 104 -10.67 16.23 -1.16
N SER A 105 -10.79 17.24 -2.01
CA SER A 105 -11.98 17.44 -2.87
C SER A 105 -11.98 16.49 -4.06
N ASN A 106 -10.82 16.22 -4.66
CA ASN A 106 -10.74 15.51 -5.95
C ASN A 106 -10.36 14.04 -5.83
N TYR A 107 -9.76 13.59 -4.71
CA TYR A 107 -9.32 12.21 -4.55
C TYR A 107 -10.14 11.49 -3.48
N LYS A 108 -10.67 10.32 -3.82
CA LYS A 108 -11.42 9.44 -2.91
C LYS A 108 -10.74 8.09 -2.82
N LYS A 109 -10.84 7.45 -1.65
CA LYS A 109 -10.40 6.07 -1.48
C LYS A 109 -11.32 5.17 -2.29
N LYS A 110 -10.75 4.45 -3.27
CA LYS A 110 -11.40 3.38 -4.01
C LYS A 110 -10.74 2.06 -3.66
N THR A 111 -11.53 1.03 -3.46
CA THR A 111 -11.08 -0.31 -3.11
C THR A 111 -11.51 -1.27 -4.21
N LEU A 112 -10.57 -2.07 -4.69
CA LEU A 112 -10.80 -3.20 -5.58
C LEU A 112 -10.72 -4.48 -4.75
N ASP A 113 -11.84 -5.18 -4.62
CA ASP A 113 -11.90 -6.49 -3.99
C ASP A 113 -11.34 -7.54 -4.96
N LEU A 114 -10.28 -8.21 -4.55
CA LEU A 114 -9.64 -9.26 -5.32
C LEU A 114 -10.24 -10.64 -5.04
N SER A 115 -11.01 -10.80 -3.96
CA SER A 115 -11.71 -12.05 -3.66
C SER A 115 -12.82 -12.36 -4.68
N GLY A 116 -13.36 -11.30 -5.32
CA GLY A 116 -14.35 -11.42 -6.40
C GLY A 116 -13.77 -11.83 -7.76
N VAL A 117 -12.45 -12.00 -7.90
CA VAL A 117 -11.83 -12.41 -9.16
C VAL A 117 -12.15 -13.89 -9.42
N ILE A 118 -12.88 -14.15 -10.50
CA ILE A 118 -13.24 -15.53 -10.89
C ILE A 118 -11.99 -16.21 -11.46
N LEU A 119 -11.58 -17.31 -10.81
CA LEU A 119 -10.43 -18.12 -11.20
C LEU A 119 -10.92 -19.51 -11.63
N ALA A 120 -10.67 -19.87 -12.89
CA ALA A 120 -10.94 -21.22 -13.38
C ALA A 120 -9.83 -22.19 -12.91
N PRO A 121 -10.14 -23.44 -12.60
CA PRO A 121 -9.13 -24.46 -12.32
C PRO A 121 -8.16 -24.64 -13.49
N VAL A 122 -6.88 -24.87 -13.19
CA VAL A 122 -5.84 -25.18 -14.18
C VAL A 122 -5.88 -26.69 -14.48
N GLN A 123 -5.94 -27.07 -15.75
CA GLN A 123 -5.85 -28.45 -16.18
C GLN A 123 -4.46 -29.00 -15.87
N VAL A 124 -4.36 -30.23 -15.34
CA VAL A 124 -3.07 -30.88 -15.05
C VAL A 124 -2.88 -32.06 -15.96
N GLU A 125 -1.99 -31.89 -16.95
CA GLU A 125 -1.65 -32.97 -17.89
C GLU A 125 -0.77 -34.01 -17.22
N GLN A 126 -1.08 -35.30 -17.45
CA GLN A 126 -0.39 -36.46 -16.87
C GLN A 126 -0.36 -36.41 -15.32
N GLY A 127 -1.35 -35.77 -14.68
CA GLY A 127 -1.47 -35.69 -13.24
C GLY A 127 -2.36 -36.78 -12.65
N THR A 128 -2.19 -37.02 -11.35
CA THR A 128 -3.10 -37.88 -10.57
C THR A 128 -4.51 -37.30 -10.46
N GLU A 129 -4.67 -36.01 -10.71
CA GLU A 129 -5.93 -35.29 -10.83
C GLU A 129 -5.97 -34.47 -12.13
N ALA A 130 -7.15 -34.33 -12.71
CA ALA A 130 -7.35 -33.66 -13.99
C ALA A 130 -7.17 -32.12 -13.90
N SER A 131 -7.35 -31.55 -12.72
CA SER A 131 -7.23 -30.10 -12.51
C SER A 131 -6.86 -29.73 -11.09
N VAL A 132 -6.37 -28.52 -10.90
CA VAL A 132 -6.02 -27.92 -9.61
C VAL A 132 -6.55 -26.50 -9.53
N ASN A 133 -7.13 -26.15 -8.38
CA ASN A 133 -7.52 -24.77 -8.11
C ASN A 133 -6.30 -23.89 -7.85
N VAL A 134 -6.48 -22.59 -8.10
CA VAL A 134 -5.50 -21.56 -7.79
C VAL A 134 -6.09 -20.53 -6.86
N ALA A 135 -5.27 -19.99 -5.98
CA ALA A 135 -5.64 -18.95 -5.03
C ALA A 135 -4.70 -17.74 -5.13
N ILE A 136 -5.24 -16.57 -4.86
CA ILE A 136 -4.45 -15.34 -4.78
C ILE A 136 -3.76 -15.31 -3.41
N ARG A 137 -2.49 -14.89 -3.38
CA ARG A 137 -1.73 -14.68 -2.15
C ARG A 137 -1.31 -13.22 -2.04
N GLU A 138 -1.33 -12.69 -0.81
CA GLU A 138 -0.78 -11.36 -0.50
C GLU A 138 0.74 -11.41 -0.38
N ASP A 139 1.26 -12.49 0.20
CA ASP A 139 2.70 -12.72 0.31
C ASP A 139 3.33 -12.84 -1.07
N GLY A 140 4.31 -11.99 -1.33
CA GLY A 140 4.96 -11.90 -2.63
C GLY A 140 4.28 -10.95 -3.62
N ALA A 141 3.30 -10.15 -3.19
CA ALA A 141 2.74 -9.06 -4.01
C ALA A 141 3.82 -8.03 -4.37
N VAL A 142 3.83 -7.61 -5.63
CA VAL A 142 4.77 -6.63 -6.18
C VAL A 142 4.03 -5.35 -6.51
N TRP A 143 4.54 -4.22 -6.02
CA TRP A 143 3.99 -2.88 -6.23
C TRP A 143 4.90 -2.12 -7.18
N LYS A 144 4.40 -1.62 -8.31
CA LYS A 144 5.22 -0.94 -9.30
C LYS A 144 5.51 0.53 -8.99
N ASN A 145 4.62 1.17 -8.23
CA ASN A 145 4.80 2.57 -7.86
C ASN A 145 5.02 2.71 -6.35
N ALA A 146 6.25 2.93 -5.94
CA ALA A 146 6.67 3.12 -4.53
C ALA A 146 6.02 4.33 -3.82
N GLY A 147 5.29 5.19 -4.56
CA GLY A 147 4.54 6.33 -4.03
C GLY A 147 3.07 6.04 -3.73
N GLN A 148 2.55 4.91 -4.18
CA GLN A 148 1.17 4.52 -3.95
C GLN A 148 1.06 3.70 -2.67
N GLN A 149 0.01 3.92 -1.91
CA GLN A 149 -0.23 3.26 -0.63
C GLN A 149 -0.22 1.75 -0.80
N ARG A 150 0.71 1.06 -0.11
CA ARG A 150 0.45 -0.33 0.25
C ARG A 150 -0.85 -0.31 1.06
N PRO A 151 -1.79 -1.21 0.84
CA PRO A 151 -2.96 -1.31 1.70
C PRO A 151 -2.47 -1.67 3.09
N THR A 152 -2.32 -0.66 3.96
CA THR A 152 -1.93 -0.84 5.37
C THR A 152 -3.14 -1.03 6.27
N ASP A 153 -4.34 -1.03 5.71
CA ASP A 153 -5.55 -1.28 6.47
C ASP A 153 -5.80 -2.78 6.65
N ARG A 154 -4.95 -3.43 7.44
CA ARG A 154 -5.31 -4.68 8.12
C ARG A 154 -6.32 -4.38 9.23
N LYS A 155 -7.51 -3.95 8.87
CA LYS A 155 -8.66 -4.08 9.77
C LYS A 155 -9.27 -5.46 9.54
N GLY A 156 -8.83 -6.42 10.36
CA GLY A 156 -9.49 -7.65 10.71
C GLY A 156 -10.40 -8.26 9.65
N GLY A 157 -9.84 -9.05 8.74
CA GLY A 157 -10.62 -9.79 7.77
C GLY A 157 -9.71 -10.34 6.68
N ASN A 158 -9.98 -11.54 6.26
CA ASN A 158 -9.31 -12.30 5.20
C ASN A 158 -9.59 -11.70 3.79
N GLU A 159 -9.92 -10.42 3.69
CA GLU A 159 -10.29 -9.77 2.43
C GLU A 159 -9.06 -9.26 1.72
N LEU A 160 -8.69 -9.96 0.66
CA LEU A 160 -7.63 -9.55 -0.24
C LEU A 160 -8.12 -8.39 -1.11
N SER A 161 -7.68 -7.16 -0.81
CA SER A 161 -8.14 -5.96 -1.51
C SER A 161 -7.01 -4.98 -1.80
N LEU A 162 -7.17 -4.22 -2.89
CA LEU A 162 -6.30 -3.12 -3.29
C LEU A 162 -7.03 -1.79 -3.09
N SER A 163 -6.55 -0.95 -2.18
CA SER A 163 -7.11 0.39 -1.94
C SER A 163 -6.16 1.50 -2.39
N MET A 164 -6.70 2.49 -3.11
CA MET A 164 -5.92 3.64 -3.58
C MET A 164 -6.77 4.92 -3.53
N LEU A 165 -6.08 6.08 -3.38
CA LEU A 165 -6.70 7.39 -3.55
C LEU A 165 -6.71 7.75 -5.03
N LEU A 166 -7.90 7.85 -5.61
CA LEU A 166 -8.12 8.04 -7.05
C LEU A 166 -9.09 9.18 -7.29
N LYS A 167 -8.98 9.80 -8.47
CA LYS A 167 -9.99 10.72 -8.97
C LYS A 167 -11.27 9.98 -9.34
N PRO A 168 -12.44 10.68 -9.47
CA PRO A 168 -13.72 10.04 -9.81
C PRO A 168 -13.67 9.24 -11.11
N GLU A 169 -12.99 9.74 -12.13
CA GLU A 169 -12.85 9.15 -13.46
C GLU A 169 -11.88 7.97 -13.53
N GLU A 170 -10.97 7.86 -12.57
CA GLU A 170 -9.99 6.78 -12.52
C GLU A 170 -10.61 5.50 -11.98
N THR A 171 -10.33 4.36 -12.62
CA THR A 171 -10.87 3.05 -12.24
C THR A 171 -9.75 2.03 -12.08
N LEU A 172 -9.90 1.17 -11.06
CA LEU A 172 -9.07 0.00 -10.86
C LEU A 172 -9.73 -1.21 -11.53
N ARG A 173 -8.91 -2.06 -12.16
CA ARG A 173 -9.32 -3.36 -12.67
C ARG A 173 -8.26 -4.41 -12.35
N ALA A 174 -8.67 -5.66 -12.19
CA ALA A 174 -7.79 -6.81 -12.03
C ALA A 174 -7.96 -7.76 -13.21
N VAL A 175 -6.85 -8.35 -13.65
CA VAL A 175 -6.80 -9.37 -14.70
C VAL A 175 -5.96 -10.53 -14.20
N ALA A 176 -6.50 -11.74 -14.28
CA ALA A 176 -5.75 -12.95 -13.92
C ALA A 176 -4.98 -13.46 -15.14
N GLU A 177 -3.67 -13.62 -14.98
CA GLU A 177 -2.74 -14.09 -16.00
C GLU A 177 -2.09 -15.40 -15.52
N TYR A 178 -2.58 -16.55 -16.02
CA TYR A 178 -2.07 -17.88 -15.71
C TYR A 178 -2.40 -18.86 -16.82
N PRO A 179 -1.66 -19.99 -16.94
CA PRO A 179 -1.90 -20.97 -17.99
C PRO A 179 -3.21 -21.71 -17.77
N ARG A 180 -3.86 -22.12 -18.84
CA ARG A 180 -5.06 -22.97 -18.79
C ARG A 180 -4.72 -24.43 -18.46
N ALA A 181 -3.50 -24.88 -18.81
CA ALA A 181 -3.01 -26.22 -18.56
C ALA A 181 -1.54 -26.20 -18.14
N VAL A 182 -1.11 -27.18 -17.38
CA VAL A 182 0.26 -27.37 -16.89
C VAL A 182 0.56 -28.87 -16.80
N GLY A 183 1.81 -29.26 -17.05
CA GLY A 183 2.28 -30.64 -16.85
C GLY A 183 2.49 -30.96 -15.37
N ALA A 184 2.09 -32.18 -14.95
CA ALA A 184 2.40 -32.69 -13.61
C ALA A 184 3.92 -32.98 -13.44
N PRO A 185 4.46 -32.89 -12.21
CA PRO A 185 3.77 -32.54 -10.95
C PRO A 185 3.61 -31.04 -10.76
N VAL A 186 2.57 -30.64 -10.02
CA VAL A 186 2.44 -29.29 -9.45
C VAL A 186 2.45 -29.38 -7.93
N THR A 187 3.00 -28.38 -7.27
CA THR A 187 3.16 -28.37 -5.81
C THR A 187 2.30 -27.29 -5.18
N THR A 188 1.63 -27.59 -4.07
CA THR A 188 0.88 -26.60 -3.29
C THR A 188 1.77 -25.40 -2.95
N GLY A 189 1.23 -24.17 -3.09
CA GLY A 189 1.99 -22.95 -2.91
C GLY A 189 2.93 -22.60 -4.09
N GLY A 190 3.13 -23.51 -5.05
CA GLY A 190 3.86 -23.23 -6.29
C GLY A 190 3.14 -22.15 -7.10
N ARG A 191 3.92 -21.25 -7.76
CA ARG A 191 3.36 -20.12 -8.51
C ARG A 191 2.73 -20.60 -9.82
N ALA A 192 1.44 -20.35 -9.96
CA ALA A 192 0.69 -20.60 -11.19
C ALA A 192 0.70 -19.39 -12.15
N GLY A 193 0.72 -18.18 -11.60
CA GLY A 193 0.63 -16.94 -12.39
C GLY A 193 0.51 -15.70 -11.51
N TRP A 194 -0.24 -14.73 -12.01
CA TRP A 194 -0.43 -13.44 -11.36
C TRP A 194 -1.87 -12.94 -11.53
N VAL A 195 -2.36 -12.21 -10.54
CA VAL A 195 -3.45 -11.24 -10.71
C VAL A 195 -2.81 -9.87 -10.83
N VAL A 196 -2.93 -9.27 -12.00
CA VAL A 196 -2.35 -7.96 -12.32
C VAL A 196 -3.42 -6.89 -12.16
N CYS A 197 -3.13 -5.89 -11.35
CA CYS A 197 -4.02 -4.76 -11.09
C CYS A 197 -3.58 -3.55 -11.90
N PHE A 198 -4.54 -2.92 -12.57
CA PHE A 198 -4.31 -1.78 -13.44
C PHE A 198 -5.10 -0.55 -12.98
N LEU A 199 -4.48 0.60 -13.12
CA LEU A 199 -5.11 1.91 -13.12
C LEU A 199 -5.13 2.43 -14.56
N GLY A 200 -6.29 2.41 -15.20
CA GLY A 200 -6.38 2.62 -16.63
C GLY A 200 -5.58 1.58 -17.42
N GLN A 201 -4.48 2.01 -18.03
CA GLN A 201 -3.54 1.13 -18.77
C GLN A 201 -2.25 0.82 -17.98
N GLU A 202 -2.01 1.51 -16.87
CA GLU A 202 -0.80 1.35 -16.09
C GLU A 202 -0.96 0.23 -15.04
N GLU A 203 0.00 -0.70 -15.02
CA GLU A 203 0.08 -1.71 -13.97
C GLU A 203 0.55 -1.07 -12.67
N VAL A 204 -0.27 -1.21 -11.61
CA VAL A 204 0.02 -0.63 -10.28
C VAL A 204 0.44 -1.67 -9.25
N ALA A 205 -0.06 -2.90 -9.38
CA ALA A 205 0.31 -4.00 -8.50
C ALA A 205 0.08 -5.35 -9.19
N ARG A 206 0.76 -6.39 -8.69
CA ARG A 206 0.48 -7.78 -9.04
C ARG A 206 0.55 -8.67 -7.81
N PHE A 207 -0.37 -9.61 -7.74
CA PHE A 207 -0.50 -10.58 -6.66
C PHE A 207 -0.23 -11.97 -7.21
N PRO A 208 0.60 -12.82 -6.55
CA PRO A 208 0.86 -14.16 -7.04
C PRO A 208 -0.39 -15.03 -6.94
N LEU A 209 -0.63 -15.80 -8.00
CA LEU A 209 -1.53 -16.96 -8.01
C LEU A 209 -0.71 -18.21 -7.69
N VAL A 210 -1.19 -19.00 -6.75
CA VAL A 210 -0.53 -20.24 -6.33
C VAL A 210 -1.48 -21.44 -6.42
N TYR A 211 -0.94 -22.63 -6.65
CA TYR A 211 -1.72 -23.86 -6.63
C TYR A 211 -2.17 -24.17 -5.20
N GLU A 212 -3.43 -24.54 -5.01
CA GLU A 212 -4.00 -24.84 -3.68
C GLU A 212 -3.57 -26.20 -3.16
N LYS A 213 -3.28 -27.14 -4.05
CA LYS A 213 -2.88 -28.50 -3.68
C LYS A 213 -1.76 -29.02 -4.59
N THR A 214 -1.07 -30.04 -4.10
CA THR A 214 -0.11 -30.81 -4.88
C THR A 214 -0.86 -31.84 -5.75
N VAL A 215 -0.48 -31.91 -7.03
CA VAL A 215 -0.92 -32.97 -7.96
C VAL A 215 0.31 -33.68 -8.46
N GLU A 216 0.43 -34.96 -8.09
CA GLU A 216 1.56 -35.79 -8.48
C GLU A 216 1.45 -36.23 -9.94
N LYS A 217 2.58 -36.63 -10.54
CA LYS A 217 2.60 -37.22 -11.89
C LYS A 217 1.97 -38.60 -11.86
N LEU A 218 1.07 -38.87 -12.81
CA LEU A 218 0.49 -40.17 -13.00
C LEU A 218 1.55 -41.11 -13.60
N THR A 219 2.14 -41.97 -12.75
CA THR A 219 3.06 -43.04 -13.17
C THR A 219 2.31 -44.33 -13.36
N PHE A 220 2.92 -45.31 -14.10
CA PHE A 220 2.33 -46.62 -14.28
C PHE A 220 2.00 -47.30 -12.95
N PHE A 221 2.84 -47.18 -11.93
CA PHE A 221 2.60 -47.77 -10.61
C PHE A 221 1.40 -47.12 -9.88
N VAL A 222 1.26 -45.79 -9.94
CA VAL A 222 0.11 -45.07 -9.36
C VAL A 222 -1.18 -45.44 -10.09
N TRP A 223 -1.13 -45.59 -11.41
CA TRP A 223 -2.26 -46.05 -12.21
C TRP A 223 -2.66 -47.47 -11.87
N LEU A 224 -1.70 -48.40 -11.77
CA LEU A 224 -1.92 -49.81 -11.40
C LEU A 224 -2.52 -49.94 -9.97
N GLU A 225 -1.98 -49.19 -9.01
CA GLU A 225 -2.50 -49.14 -7.64
C GLU A 225 -3.96 -48.69 -7.58
N ARG A 226 -4.35 -47.69 -8.37
CA ARG A 226 -5.73 -47.23 -8.48
C ARG A 226 -6.65 -48.31 -9.04
N ILE A 227 -6.23 -49.03 -10.07
CA ILE A 227 -7.01 -50.14 -10.62
C ILE A 227 -7.17 -51.25 -9.59
N LEU A 228 -6.09 -51.66 -8.94
CA LEU A 228 -6.14 -52.69 -7.92
C LEU A 228 -7.03 -52.30 -6.73
N LYS A 229 -6.96 -51.06 -6.26
CA LYS A 229 -7.85 -50.57 -5.19
C LYS A 229 -9.34 -50.63 -5.59
N ASN A 230 -9.66 -50.18 -6.82
CA ASN A 230 -11.03 -50.24 -7.31
C ASN A 230 -11.54 -51.67 -7.51
N PHE A 231 -10.66 -52.66 -7.80
CA PHE A 231 -11.03 -54.06 -7.96
C PHE A 231 -11.18 -54.82 -6.62
N LEU A 232 -10.38 -54.43 -5.61
CA LEU A 232 -10.36 -55.12 -4.30
C LEU A 232 -11.40 -54.59 -3.29
N PHE A 233 -11.95 -53.39 -3.53
CA PHE A 233 -12.91 -52.73 -2.64
C PHE A 233 -14.30 -52.53 -3.28
N MET A 234 -14.60 -53.25 -4.37
CA MET A 234 -15.92 -53.48 -4.91
C MET A 234 -16.49 -54.79 -4.36
#